data_ba258e6cb5a7b72349bd1a76b68c0bfd
#
_entry.id   ba258e6cb5a7b72349bd1a76b68c0bfd
#
_cell.length_a   1.000
_cell.length_b   1.000
_cell.length_c   1.000
_cell.angle_alpha   90.00
_cell.angle_beta   90.00
_cell.angle_gamma   90.00
#
_symmetry.space_group_name_H-M   'P 1'
#
loop_
_entity.id
_entity.type
_entity.pdbx_description
1 polymer ?
#
loop_
_entity_poly.entity_id
_entity_poly.type
_entity_poly.pdbx_seq_one_letter_code
_entity_poly.pdbx_strand_id
1 'polypeptide(L)'
;METSEESRQRLRERISVHGDINDPTTPRPLVTLEEFFEGNADYGSIGYNFYPQPAPSEFYAAFLKIRSRPDVADVRVQVNDQIESEDWPSTDTIWIITSAIPDEVQSWLEDRFKADDVIVGFPGFLALEPYIVPEGMQAIGIWYD
;
A
#
# COMPACT_ATOMS: atom_id res chain seq x y z
N MET A 1 0.09 -0.03 25.05
CA MET A 1 -0.10 0.64 23.75
C MET A 1 1.22 0.77 23.02
N GLU A 2 1.25 0.40 21.76
CA GLU A 2 2.45 0.49 20.95
C GLU A 2 2.72 1.94 20.56
N THR A 3 3.99 2.40 20.67
CA THR A 3 4.38 3.74 20.23
C THR A 3 4.55 3.76 18.70
N SER A 4 4.61 4.97 18.12
CA SER A 4 4.89 5.14 16.69
C SER A 4 6.26 4.55 16.31
N GLU A 5 7.27 4.71 17.17
CA GLU A 5 8.60 4.14 16.95
C GLU A 5 8.57 2.61 16.97
N GLU A 6 7.82 2.03 17.91
CA GLU A 6 7.65 0.57 17.98
C GLU A 6 6.93 0.04 16.75
N SER A 7 5.87 0.72 16.30
CA SER A 7 5.14 0.37 15.07
C SER A 7 6.06 0.42 13.85
N ARG A 8 6.88 1.48 13.74
CA ARG A 8 7.84 1.62 12.64
C ARG A 8 8.87 0.50 12.66
N GLN A 9 9.40 0.16 13.84
CA GLN A 9 10.37 -0.91 13.99
C GLN A 9 9.77 -2.26 13.60
N ARG A 10 8.53 -2.51 13.97
CA ARG A 10 7.82 -3.73 13.58
C ARG A 10 7.67 -3.81 12.06
N LEU A 11 7.32 -2.69 11.41
CA LEU A 11 7.21 -2.64 9.95
C LEU A 11 8.57 -2.89 9.30
N ARG A 12 9.65 -2.31 9.82
CA ARG A 12 11.02 -2.55 9.32
C ARG A 12 11.38 -4.02 9.35
N GLU A 13 11.05 -4.70 10.44
CA GLU A 13 11.29 -6.14 10.56
C GLU A 13 10.48 -6.91 9.52
N ARG A 14 9.21 -6.54 9.34
CA ARG A 14 8.32 -7.18 8.37
C ARG A 14 8.86 -7.04 6.95
N ILE A 15 9.31 -5.86 6.53
CA ILE A 15 9.77 -5.63 5.17
C ILE A 15 11.17 -6.19 4.90
N SER A 16 11.89 -6.62 5.93
CA SER A 16 13.23 -7.19 5.80
C SER A 16 13.22 -8.71 5.58
N VAL A 17 12.05 -9.33 5.60
CA VAL A 17 11.93 -10.81 5.53
C VAL A 17 12.55 -11.39 4.27
N HIS A 18 12.48 -10.68 3.15
CA HIS A 18 13.00 -11.13 1.86
C HIS A 18 14.37 -10.53 1.50
N GLY A 19 14.96 -9.73 2.38
CA GLY A 19 16.25 -9.08 2.16
C GLY A 19 16.19 -7.58 2.36
N ASP A 20 17.21 -6.87 1.85
CA ASP A 20 17.30 -5.41 1.96
C ASP A 20 16.27 -4.76 1.04
N ILE A 21 15.34 -3.99 1.61
CA ILE A 21 14.28 -3.31 0.86
C ILE A 21 14.86 -2.31 -0.16
N ASN A 22 16.04 -1.77 0.10
CA ASN A 22 16.66 -0.81 -0.81
C ASN A 22 17.43 -1.47 -1.96
N ASP A 23 17.54 -2.80 -1.96
CA ASP A 23 18.07 -3.55 -3.09
C ASP A 23 16.93 -3.78 -4.09
N PRO A 24 17.05 -3.30 -5.35
CA PRO A 24 15.98 -3.42 -6.33
C PRO A 24 15.64 -4.86 -6.72
N THR A 25 16.51 -5.84 -6.41
CA THR A 25 16.22 -7.25 -6.68
C THR A 25 15.44 -7.93 -5.57
N THR A 26 15.33 -7.29 -4.39
CA THR A 26 14.54 -7.83 -3.29
C THR A 26 13.04 -7.77 -3.63
N PRO A 27 12.28 -8.87 -3.46
CA PRO A 27 10.84 -8.81 -3.67
C PRO A 27 10.18 -7.72 -2.83
N ARG A 28 9.34 -6.92 -3.47
CA ARG A 28 8.62 -5.86 -2.76
C ARG A 28 7.59 -6.48 -1.82
N PRO A 29 7.63 -6.17 -0.53
CA PRO A 29 6.64 -6.68 0.41
C PRO A 29 5.25 -6.16 0.10
N LEU A 30 4.25 -7.01 0.33
CA LEU A 30 2.83 -6.67 0.23
C LEU A 30 2.24 -6.75 1.63
N VAL A 31 2.36 -5.67 2.39
CA VAL A 31 1.98 -5.64 3.79
C VAL A 31 0.50 -5.29 3.97
N THR A 32 -0.06 -5.62 5.14
CA THR A 32 -1.43 -5.25 5.44
C THR A 32 -1.56 -3.76 5.68
N LEU A 33 -2.79 -3.25 5.64
CA LEU A 33 -3.05 -1.85 5.99
C LEU A 33 -2.59 -1.55 7.42
N GLU A 34 -2.87 -2.46 8.35
CA GLU A 34 -2.46 -2.29 9.75
C GLU A 34 -0.94 -2.21 9.87
N GLU A 35 -0.22 -3.11 9.20
CA GLU A 35 1.25 -3.11 9.25
C GLU A 35 1.86 -1.81 8.74
N PHE A 36 1.27 -1.21 7.71
CA PHE A 36 1.81 0.01 7.12
C PHE A 36 1.35 1.28 7.83
N PHE A 37 0.09 1.35 8.24
CA PHE A 37 -0.52 2.60 8.68
C PHE A 37 -0.61 2.79 10.19
N GLU A 38 -0.63 1.73 11.00
CA GLU A 38 -0.72 1.91 12.44
C GLU A 38 0.51 2.65 12.97
N GLY A 39 0.28 3.78 13.63
CA GLY A 39 1.34 4.63 14.16
C GLY A 39 2.04 5.50 13.12
N ASN A 40 1.64 5.43 11.86
CA ASN A 40 2.26 6.19 10.77
C ASN A 40 1.71 7.61 10.71
N ALA A 41 2.57 8.60 10.99
CA ALA A 41 2.26 10.02 10.82
C ALA A 41 3.21 10.69 9.82
N ASP A 42 3.96 9.90 9.04
CA ASP A 42 4.98 10.39 8.13
C ASP A 42 4.35 10.71 6.77
N TYR A 43 4.25 12.00 6.44
CA TYR A 43 3.71 12.46 5.17
C TYR A 43 4.56 12.05 3.97
N GLY A 44 5.83 11.71 4.17
CA GLY A 44 6.69 11.19 3.12
C GLY A 44 6.44 9.74 2.76
N SER A 45 5.59 9.03 3.53
CA SER A 45 5.36 7.60 3.32
C SER A 45 4.38 7.28 2.19
N ILE A 46 3.45 8.19 1.87
CA ILE A 46 2.43 7.98 0.83
C ILE A 46 1.89 9.32 0.34
N GLY A 47 1.65 9.42 -0.97
CA GLY A 47 0.99 10.58 -1.55
C GLY A 47 1.78 11.88 -1.43
N TYR A 48 3.10 11.81 -1.40
CA TYR A 48 3.95 12.96 -1.14
C TYR A 48 3.90 14.03 -2.24
N ASN A 49 3.37 13.72 -3.42
CA ASN A 49 3.20 14.69 -4.51
C ASN A 49 1.80 15.35 -4.52
N PHE A 50 0.93 14.98 -3.60
CA PHE A 50 -0.40 15.58 -3.51
C PHE A 50 -0.35 16.98 -2.90
N TYR A 51 -1.19 17.88 -3.41
CA TYR A 51 -1.37 19.20 -2.83
C TYR A 51 -2.85 19.60 -2.93
N PRO A 52 -3.57 19.82 -1.80
CA PRO A 52 -3.08 19.52 -0.44
C PRO A 52 -2.89 18.03 -0.22
N GLN A 53 -1.92 17.69 0.63
CA GLN A 53 -1.60 16.27 0.88
C GLN A 53 -2.45 15.73 2.03
N PRO A 54 -3.23 14.65 1.81
CA PRO A 54 -3.91 13.98 2.91
C PRO A 54 -2.91 13.36 3.89
N ALA A 55 -3.27 13.34 5.17
CA ALA A 55 -2.46 12.67 6.18
C ALA A 55 -2.49 11.14 5.97
N PRO A 56 -1.45 10.41 6.40
CA PRO A 56 -1.48 8.94 6.35
C PRO A 56 -2.72 8.34 7.00
N SER A 57 -3.19 8.90 8.12
CA SER A 57 -4.41 8.44 8.79
C SER A 57 -5.66 8.58 7.91
N GLU A 58 -5.69 9.56 7.02
CA GLU A 58 -6.81 9.75 6.10
C GLU A 58 -6.78 8.72 4.97
N PHE A 59 -5.59 8.42 4.44
CA PHE A 59 -5.41 7.31 3.50
C PHE A 59 -5.83 5.99 4.15
N TYR A 60 -5.41 5.76 5.39
CA TYR A 60 -5.74 4.55 6.13
C TYR A 60 -7.25 4.37 6.23
N ALA A 61 -7.96 5.41 6.66
CA ALA A 61 -9.42 5.36 6.79
C ALA A 61 -10.11 5.06 5.45
N ALA A 62 -9.62 5.69 4.36
CA ALA A 62 -10.17 5.48 3.02
C ALA A 62 -9.99 4.02 2.56
N PHE A 63 -8.80 3.45 2.76
CA PHE A 63 -8.52 2.07 2.35
C PHE A 63 -9.20 1.04 3.25
N LEU A 64 -9.38 1.32 4.55
CA LEU A 64 -10.18 0.47 5.43
C LEU A 64 -11.63 0.39 4.95
N LYS A 65 -12.19 1.51 4.52
CA LYS A 65 -13.54 1.57 3.97
C LYS A 65 -13.66 0.71 2.70
N ILE A 66 -12.66 0.79 1.82
CA ILE A 66 -12.64 -0.04 0.61
C ILE A 66 -12.52 -1.52 0.99
N ARG A 67 -11.63 -1.87 1.92
CA ARG A 67 -11.47 -3.26 2.35
C ARG A 67 -12.74 -3.85 2.96
N SER A 68 -13.60 -3.03 3.54
CA SER A 68 -14.86 -3.48 4.16
C SER A 68 -15.95 -3.85 3.13
N ARG A 69 -15.73 -3.58 1.84
CA ARG A 69 -16.72 -3.89 0.80
C ARG A 69 -16.84 -5.39 0.60
N PRO A 70 -18.06 -5.91 0.34
CA PRO A 70 -18.24 -7.35 0.12
C PRO A 70 -17.55 -7.89 -1.14
N ASP A 71 -17.28 -7.01 -2.12
CA ASP A 71 -16.60 -7.38 -3.36
C ASP A 71 -15.08 -7.20 -3.30
N VAL A 72 -14.53 -6.92 -2.12
CA VAL A 72 -13.10 -6.78 -1.87
C VAL A 72 -12.64 -7.84 -0.88
N ALA A 73 -11.68 -8.67 -1.30
CA ALA A 73 -11.13 -9.72 -0.43
C ALA A 73 -10.02 -9.19 0.48
N ASP A 74 -9.23 -8.23 -0.02
CA ASP A 74 -8.06 -7.73 0.70
C ASP A 74 -7.58 -6.42 0.09
N VAL A 75 -6.80 -5.67 0.87
CA VAL A 75 -6.08 -4.49 0.40
C VAL A 75 -4.68 -4.58 0.96
N ARG A 76 -3.68 -4.53 0.09
CA ARG A 76 -2.27 -4.65 0.46
C ARG A 76 -1.48 -3.41 0.03
N VAL A 77 -0.47 -3.08 0.82
CA VAL A 77 0.43 -1.96 0.54
C VAL A 77 1.75 -2.51 0.02
N GLN A 78 2.14 -2.10 -1.18
CA GLN A 78 3.44 -2.46 -1.73
C GLN A 78 4.47 -1.48 -1.18
N VAL A 79 5.44 -2.00 -0.41
CA VAL A 79 6.49 -1.16 0.16
C VAL A 79 7.65 -1.08 -0.82
N ASN A 80 8.05 0.14 -1.17
CA ASN A 80 9.06 0.38 -2.21
C ASN A 80 10.46 0.63 -1.66
N ASP A 81 10.58 1.45 -0.61
CA ASP A 81 11.88 1.75 -0.03
C ASP A 81 11.78 2.25 1.41
N GLN A 82 12.95 2.39 2.04
CA GLN A 82 13.14 3.09 3.31
C GLN A 82 14.51 3.76 3.23
N ILE A 83 14.54 5.06 2.91
CA ILE A 83 15.78 5.79 2.65
C ILE A 83 16.66 5.85 3.89
N GLU A 84 16.10 6.28 5.03
CA GLU A 84 16.81 6.35 6.30
C GLU A 84 16.13 5.46 7.33
N SER A 85 16.88 4.99 8.33
CA SER A 85 16.34 4.07 9.34
C SER A 85 15.25 4.69 10.20
N GLU A 86 15.27 6.01 10.36
CA GLU A 86 14.27 6.75 11.13
C GLU A 86 13.06 7.16 10.30
N ASP A 87 13.11 7.00 8.97
CA ASP A 87 11.97 7.28 8.10
C ASP A 87 10.96 6.14 8.15
N TRP A 88 9.71 6.47 7.91
CA TRP A 88 8.71 5.45 7.64
C TRP A 88 8.95 4.90 6.23
N PRO A 89 8.88 3.58 6.04
CA PRO A 89 8.95 3.02 4.68
C PRO A 89 7.89 3.64 3.77
N SER A 90 8.19 3.78 2.49
CA SER A 90 7.31 4.48 1.56
C SER A 90 6.60 3.54 0.59
N THR A 91 5.44 4.00 0.11
CA THR A 91 4.68 3.32 -0.93
C THR A 91 4.20 4.30 -1.97
N ASP A 92 4.10 3.82 -3.21
CA ASP A 92 3.38 4.50 -4.29
C ASP A 92 2.25 3.63 -4.85
N THR A 93 2.08 2.40 -4.36
CA THR A 93 1.11 1.47 -4.94
C THR A 93 0.34 0.71 -3.87
N ILE A 94 -0.98 0.81 -3.96
CA ILE A 94 -1.91 0.06 -3.11
C ILE A 94 -2.63 -0.96 -3.99
N TRP A 95 -2.60 -2.23 -3.58
CA TRP A 95 -3.23 -3.33 -4.32
C TRP A 95 -4.58 -3.68 -3.71
N ILE A 96 -5.63 -3.56 -4.50
CA ILE A 96 -6.99 -3.91 -4.11
C ILE A 96 -7.35 -5.23 -4.78
N ILE A 97 -7.65 -6.24 -3.98
CA ILE A 97 -7.98 -7.58 -4.45
C ILE A 97 -9.50 -7.70 -4.49
N THR A 98 -10.05 -7.74 -5.69
CA THR A 98 -11.49 -7.55 -5.87
C THR A 98 -12.03 -8.25 -7.11
N SER A 99 -13.34 -8.52 -7.10
CA SER A 99 -14.08 -8.96 -8.28
C SER A 99 -14.58 -7.79 -9.13
N ALA A 100 -14.42 -6.54 -8.66
CA ALA A 100 -14.86 -5.35 -9.38
C ALA A 100 -13.90 -5.00 -10.52
N ILE A 101 -14.39 -4.22 -11.48
CA ILE A 101 -13.58 -3.74 -12.61
C ILE A 101 -12.84 -2.45 -12.22
N PRO A 102 -11.76 -2.09 -12.94
CA PRO A 102 -10.97 -0.90 -12.60
C PRO A 102 -11.76 0.40 -12.47
N ASP A 103 -12.74 0.63 -13.35
CA ASP A 103 -13.55 1.84 -13.30
C ASP A 103 -14.37 1.93 -12.01
N GLU A 104 -14.87 0.80 -11.53
CA GLU A 104 -15.58 0.77 -10.25
C GLU A 104 -14.64 1.09 -9.10
N VAL A 105 -13.44 0.52 -9.10
CA VAL A 105 -12.44 0.79 -8.06
C VAL A 105 -12.11 2.28 -8.00
N GLN A 106 -11.90 2.91 -9.15
CA GLN A 106 -11.66 4.36 -9.20
C GLN A 106 -12.82 5.15 -8.61
N SER A 107 -14.05 4.70 -8.82
CA SER A 107 -15.23 5.38 -8.29
C SER A 107 -15.34 5.34 -6.76
N TRP A 108 -14.62 4.42 -6.11
CA TRP A 108 -14.61 4.33 -4.65
C TRP A 108 -13.68 5.35 -3.99
N LEU A 109 -12.78 5.96 -4.77
CA LEU A 109 -11.82 6.94 -4.27
C LEU A 109 -12.41 8.36 -4.37
N GLU A 110 -12.42 9.07 -3.25
CA GLU A 110 -12.74 10.51 -3.25
C GLU A 110 -11.67 11.26 -4.06
N ASP A 111 -12.00 12.44 -4.56
CA ASP A 111 -11.10 13.22 -5.42
C ASP A 111 -9.71 13.43 -4.80
N ARG A 112 -9.65 13.63 -3.48
CA ARG A 112 -8.39 13.85 -2.76
C ARG A 112 -7.51 12.60 -2.65
N PHE A 113 -8.03 11.42 -3.02
CA PHE A 113 -7.29 10.16 -3.02
C PHE A 113 -7.19 9.56 -4.42
N LYS A 114 -7.52 10.31 -5.46
CA LYS A 114 -7.50 9.79 -6.84
C LYS A 114 -6.11 9.31 -7.23
N ALA A 115 -6.07 8.16 -7.85
CA ALA A 115 -4.84 7.60 -8.39
C ALA A 115 -4.37 8.39 -9.61
N ASP A 116 -3.07 8.46 -9.79
CA ASP A 116 -2.48 8.98 -11.04
C ASP A 116 -2.61 7.95 -12.14
N ASP A 117 -2.57 6.65 -11.78
CA ASP A 117 -2.79 5.56 -12.73
C ASP A 117 -3.38 4.35 -12.00
N VAL A 118 -4.01 3.46 -12.77
CA VAL A 118 -4.56 2.21 -12.27
C VAL A 118 -3.95 1.06 -13.05
N ILE A 119 -3.39 0.09 -12.32
CA ILE A 119 -2.66 -1.05 -12.89
C ILE A 119 -3.51 -2.31 -12.68
N VAL A 120 -3.74 -3.08 -13.75
CA VAL A 120 -4.50 -4.33 -13.66
C VAL A 120 -3.54 -5.51 -13.66
N GLY A 121 -3.56 -6.28 -12.57
CA GLY A 121 -2.69 -7.43 -12.39
C GLY A 121 -1.29 -7.06 -11.90
N PHE A 122 -0.67 -7.97 -11.16
CA PHE A 122 0.72 -7.78 -10.70
C PHE A 122 1.65 -7.73 -11.90
N PRO A 123 2.52 -6.69 -12.00
CA PRO A 123 3.41 -6.56 -13.16
C PRO A 123 4.50 -7.65 -13.14
N GLY A 124 4.73 -8.26 -14.32
CA GLY A 124 5.71 -9.33 -14.43
C GLY A 124 7.16 -8.89 -14.37
N PHE A 125 7.42 -7.57 -14.54
CA PHE A 125 8.79 -7.03 -14.51
C PHE A 125 9.25 -6.68 -13.09
N LEU A 126 8.33 -6.68 -12.10
CA LEU A 126 8.62 -6.30 -10.73
C LEU A 126 8.48 -7.53 -9.83
N ALA A 127 9.54 -7.82 -9.07
CA ALA A 127 9.48 -8.91 -8.10
C ALA A 127 8.62 -8.45 -6.92
N LEU A 128 7.57 -9.22 -6.63
CA LEU A 128 6.71 -9.02 -5.46
C LEU A 128 6.75 -10.27 -4.60
N GLU A 129 6.54 -10.10 -3.29
CA GLU A 129 6.39 -11.29 -2.44
C GLU A 129 5.18 -12.09 -2.91
N PRO A 130 5.19 -13.42 -2.72
CA PRO A 130 4.09 -14.27 -3.20
C PRO A 130 2.75 -13.86 -2.60
N TYR A 131 1.73 -13.75 -3.44
CA TYR A 131 0.37 -13.47 -3.02
C TYR A 131 -0.59 -14.23 -3.93
N ILE A 132 -1.50 -15.00 -3.34
CA ILE A 132 -2.47 -15.80 -4.07
C ILE A 132 -3.79 -15.01 -4.18
N VAL A 133 -4.12 -14.58 -5.39
CA VAL A 133 -5.39 -13.89 -5.66
C VAL A 133 -6.51 -14.94 -5.68
N PRO A 134 -7.60 -14.73 -4.92
CA PRO A 134 -8.73 -15.66 -4.95
C PRO A 134 -9.32 -15.82 -6.34
N GLU A 135 -9.86 -17.02 -6.62
CA GLU A 135 -10.53 -17.29 -7.88
C GLU A 135 -11.68 -16.30 -8.09
N GLY A 136 -11.83 -15.80 -9.30
CA GLY A 136 -12.86 -14.82 -9.64
C GLY A 136 -12.52 -13.38 -9.29
N MET A 137 -11.33 -13.15 -8.75
CA MET A 137 -10.84 -11.81 -8.38
C MET A 137 -9.58 -11.46 -9.15
N GLN A 138 -9.20 -10.20 -9.08
CA GLN A 138 -7.95 -9.71 -9.66
C GLN A 138 -7.34 -8.66 -8.74
N ALA A 139 -6.04 -8.43 -8.93
CA ALA A 139 -5.33 -7.38 -8.22
C ALA A 139 -5.41 -6.10 -9.05
N ILE A 140 -5.92 -5.03 -8.44
CA ILE A 140 -5.99 -3.70 -9.07
C ILE A 140 -5.12 -2.77 -8.28
N GLY A 141 -4.09 -2.24 -8.92
CA GLY A 141 -3.12 -1.33 -8.30
C GLY A 141 -3.53 0.12 -8.45
N ILE A 142 -3.56 0.83 -7.33
CA ILE A 142 -3.76 2.27 -7.28
C ILE A 142 -2.37 2.88 -7.16
N TRP A 143 -1.93 3.58 -8.19
CA TRP A 143 -0.59 4.16 -8.23
C TRP A 143 -0.63 5.66 -8.03
N TYR A 144 0.23 6.14 -7.13
CA TYR A 144 0.41 7.55 -6.83
C TYR A 144 1.83 7.98 -7.21
N ASP A 145 1.92 8.96 -8.09
CA ASP A 145 3.21 9.52 -8.49
C ASP A 145 3.95 10.19 -7.32
#